data_cded2a771050fd5d5ee4d21feced03cd
#
_entry.id   cded2a771050fd5d5ee4d21feced03cd
#
_cell.length_a   1.000
_cell.length_b   1.000
_cell.length_c   1.000
_cell.angle_alpha   90.00
_cell.angle_beta   90.00
_cell.angle_gamma   90.00
#
_symmetry.space_group_name_H-M   'P 1'
#
loop_
_entity.id
_entity.type
_entity.pdbx_description
1 polymer ?
#
loop_
_entity_poly.entity_id
_entity_poly.type
_entity_poly.pdbx_seq_one_letter_code
_entity_poly.pdbx_strand_id
1 'polypeptide(L)'
;MVALSSMLMEVLSLFAVPLFMAIAGYLFTGRNKHAYIYSAAFFKKMLLSVLSPYLLFSTLYIVTAFVFDGHTYTLGEIVVDMLTGSAAVHLGFFRALIGFYLVYPFLIRIFTKCRESGWLKYYFAAAAVLQISWKVLNNIQFETVWISYLLMGTMFLRYLVYFSLGMAAYYYKKEFLEWIGRSRKFLVWLLIIFIPLVTVCWLEKYYWKTYYILEFICFPLNMFLYTILIAMLFYHSEDIDRKNTLQKRFVLYLGNYSFGIFLIHIFFMYLCTEYLLPLLQITPSMLTFYPLLFVLMLVLSLGSMEILARLPFHELLIGKVERRLLLRRKSGRTNSL
;
A
#
# COMPACT_ATOMS: atom_id res chain seq x y z
N MET A 1 4.33 4.32 -28.29
CA MET A 1 3.08 4.55 -27.54
C MET A 1 2.86 3.56 -26.41
N VAL A 2 3.00 2.26 -26.61
CA VAL A 2 2.83 1.22 -25.57
C VAL A 2 3.76 1.44 -24.37
N ALA A 3 5.03 1.79 -24.61
CA ALA A 3 6.01 2.05 -23.53
C ALA A 3 5.61 3.26 -22.64
N LEU A 4 5.08 4.32 -23.21
CA LEU A 4 4.67 5.52 -22.46
C LEU A 4 3.41 5.25 -21.62
N SER A 5 2.45 4.50 -22.17
CA SER A 5 1.24 4.13 -21.42
C SER A 5 1.53 3.16 -20.28
N SER A 6 2.42 2.20 -20.46
CA SER A 6 2.84 1.29 -19.39
C SER A 6 3.58 2.03 -18.27
N MET A 7 4.45 2.98 -18.61
CA MET A 7 5.14 3.82 -17.62
C MET A 7 4.20 4.73 -16.85
N LEU A 8 3.22 5.34 -17.52
CA LEU A 8 2.21 6.15 -16.84
C LEU A 8 1.41 5.29 -15.84
N MET A 9 1.02 4.08 -16.24
CA MET A 9 0.35 3.12 -15.35
C MET A 9 1.25 2.71 -14.18
N GLU A 10 2.55 2.52 -14.40
CA GLU A 10 3.51 2.23 -13.34
C GLU A 10 3.60 3.39 -12.34
N VAL A 11 3.82 4.62 -12.81
CA VAL A 11 3.86 5.82 -11.95
C VAL A 11 2.59 5.96 -11.12
N LEU A 12 1.42 5.75 -11.73
CA LEU A 12 0.14 5.84 -11.04
C LEU A 12 -0.11 4.66 -10.08
N SER A 13 0.42 3.47 -10.36
CA SER A 13 0.25 2.31 -9.47
C SER A 13 1.16 2.34 -8.25
N LEU A 14 2.35 2.91 -8.38
CA LEU A 14 3.33 3.01 -7.28
C LEU A 14 2.83 3.83 -6.07
N PHE A 15 1.82 4.68 -6.24
CA PHE A 15 1.25 5.42 -5.11
C PHE A 15 0.42 4.54 -4.15
N ALA A 16 0.04 3.33 -4.56
CA ALA A 16 -0.80 2.44 -3.75
C ALA A 16 -0.16 2.13 -2.39
N VAL A 17 1.14 1.86 -2.33
CA VAL A 17 1.85 1.58 -1.08
C VAL A 17 1.92 2.82 -0.16
N PRO A 18 2.29 4.02 -0.62
CA PRO A 18 2.14 5.28 0.12
C PRO A 18 0.73 5.50 0.67
N LEU A 19 -0.30 5.23 -0.14
CA LEU A 19 -1.71 5.32 0.28
C LEU A 19 -2.03 4.34 1.41
N PHE A 20 -1.62 3.07 1.31
CA PHE A 20 -1.80 2.10 2.39
C PHE A 20 -1.11 2.53 3.68
N MET A 21 0.09 3.13 3.60
CA MET A 21 0.78 3.64 4.77
C MET A 21 0.06 4.84 5.40
N ALA A 22 -0.52 5.73 4.60
CA ALA A 22 -1.33 6.83 5.11
C ALA A 22 -2.61 6.31 5.79
N ILE A 23 -3.29 5.34 5.19
CA ILE A 23 -4.46 4.68 5.79
C ILE A 23 -4.05 3.99 7.11
N ALA A 24 -2.91 3.30 7.16
CA ALA A 24 -2.42 2.68 8.38
C ALA A 24 -2.18 3.73 9.48
N GLY A 25 -1.52 4.85 9.15
CA GLY A 25 -1.31 5.97 10.09
C GLY A 25 -2.62 6.53 10.64
N TYR A 26 -3.63 6.72 9.80
CA TYR A 26 -4.97 7.16 10.18
C TYR A 26 -5.65 6.15 11.13
N LEU A 27 -5.65 4.87 10.76
CA LEU A 27 -6.30 3.81 11.54
C LEU A 27 -5.58 3.53 12.87
N PHE A 28 -4.25 3.58 12.91
CA PHE A 28 -3.49 3.42 14.15
C PHE A 28 -3.83 4.53 15.13
N THR A 29 -3.90 5.76 14.66
CA THR A 29 -4.24 6.93 15.47
C THR A 29 -5.67 6.85 15.99
N GLY A 30 -6.63 6.46 15.15
CA GLY A 30 -8.03 6.33 15.53
C GLY A 30 -8.33 5.22 16.55
N ARG A 31 -7.48 4.21 16.61
CA ARG A 31 -7.59 3.10 17.58
C ARG A 31 -6.89 3.38 18.90
N ASN A 32 -6.15 4.49 18.98
CA ASN A 32 -5.31 4.83 20.10
C ASN A 32 -6.12 5.49 21.24
N LYS A 33 -6.83 4.67 22.01
CA LYS A 33 -7.24 5.07 23.38
C LYS A 33 -6.04 4.77 24.28
N HIS A 34 -5.52 5.78 24.95
CA HIS A 34 -4.23 5.88 25.64
C HIS A 34 -3.64 4.63 26.36
N ALA A 35 -4.44 3.66 26.71
CA ALA A 35 -4.01 2.43 27.40
C ALA A 35 -3.67 1.25 26.45
N TYR A 36 -3.98 1.32 25.15
CA TYR A 36 -3.94 0.17 24.26
C TYR A 36 -2.61 -0.02 23.51
N ILE A 37 -1.79 1.03 23.36
CA ILE A 37 -0.61 1.03 22.47
C ILE A 37 0.50 0.08 22.94
N TYR A 38 0.62 -0.15 24.23
CA TYR A 38 1.62 -1.04 24.82
C TYR A 38 1.02 -2.34 25.37
N SER A 39 -0.26 -2.60 25.08
CA SER A 39 -0.91 -3.79 25.58
C SER A 39 -0.52 -5.02 24.75
N ALA A 40 -0.47 -6.18 25.41
CA ALA A 40 -0.33 -7.46 24.73
C ALA A 40 -1.40 -7.65 23.64
N ALA A 41 -2.59 -7.04 23.81
CA ALA A 41 -3.68 -7.05 22.85
C ALA A 41 -3.33 -6.31 21.53
N PHE A 42 -2.55 -5.21 21.60
CA PHE A 42 -2.07 -4.52 20.40
C PHE A 42 -1.12 -5.40 19.57
N PHE A 43 -0.13 -6.00 20.23
CA PHE A 43 0.82 -6.89 19.56
C PHE A 43 0.17 -8.20 19.09
N LYS A 44 -0.73 -8.80 19.87
CA LYS A 44 -1.52 -9.94 19.45
C LYS A 44 -2.34 -9.64 18.20
N LYS A 45 -2.94 -8.47 18.12
CA LYS A 45 -3.71 -8.04 16.94
C LYS A 45 -2.81 -7.86 15.73
N MET A 46 -1.63 -7.27 15.89
CA MET A 46 -0.62 -7.19 14.81
C MET A 46 -0.27 -8.58 14.29
N LEU A 47 0.06 -9.49 15.21
CA LEU A 47 0.43 -10.87 14.90
C LEU A 47 -0.66 -11.57 14.08
N LEU A 48 -1.91 -11.48 14.52
CA LEU A 48 -3.03 -12.18 13.89
C LEU A 48 -3.51 -11.52 12.58
N SER A 49 -3.48 -10.18 12.49
CA SER A 49 -4.08 -9.49 11.35
C SER A 49 -3.08 -9.09 10.27
N VAL A 50 -1.78 -9.14 10.54
CA VAL A 50 -0.73 -8.75 9.58
C VAL A 50 0.28 -9.86 9.37
N LEU A 51 0.89 -10.37 10.43
CA LEU A 51 1.97 -11.35 10.31
C LEU A 51 1.46 -12.71 9.84
N SER A 52 0.30 -13.17 10.33
CA SER A 52 -0.27 -14.46 9.92
C SER A 52 -0.60 -14.50 8.41
N PRO A 53 -1.38 -13.54 7.83
CA PRO A 53 -1.57 -13.52 6.39
C PRO A 53 -0.27 -13.36 5.60
N TYR A 54 0.66 -12.53 6.09
CA TYR A 54 1.96 -12.35 5.47
C TYR A 54 2.74 -13.67 5.34
N LEU A 55 2.85 -14.46 6.42
CA LEU A 55 3.54 -15.74 6.40
C LEU A 55 2.86 -16.75 5.48
N LEU A 56 1.51 -16.80 5.51
CA LEU A 56 0.74 -17.67 4.62
C LEU A 56 1.01 -17.37 3.14
N PHE A 57 0.93 -16.09 2.75
CA PHE A 57 1.16 -15.71 1.37
C PHE A 57 2.62 -15.78 0.96
N SER A 58 3.58 -15.54 1.86
CA SER A 58 4.99 -15.82 1.60
C SER A 58 5.21 -17.31 1.28
N THR A 59 4.60 -18.21 2.05
CA THR A 59 4.64 -19.65 1.77
C THR A 59 4.01 -19.97 0.41
N LEU A 60 2.86 -19.36 0.08
CA LEU A 60 2.21 -19.53 -1.21
C LEU A 60 3.17 -19.17 -2.37
N TYR A 61 3.85 -18.03 -2.28
CA TYR A 61 4.77 -17.59 -3.34
C TYR A 61 6.02 -18.46 -3.45
N ILE A 62 6.59 -18.94 -2.33
CA ILE A 62 7.71 -19.89 -2.33
C ILE A 62 7.28 -21.19 -2.99
N VAL A 63 6.10 -21.73 -2.65
CA VAL A 63 5.55 -22.94 -3.28
C VAL A 63 5.28 -22.70 -4.76
N THR A 64 4.76 -21.55 -5.14
CA THR A 64 4.53 -21.19 -6.55
C THR A 64 5.84 -21.21 -7.34
N ALA A 65 6.89 -20.57 -6.84
CA ALA A 65 8.21 -20.58 -7.51
C ALA A 65 8.82 -21.98 -7.57
N PHE A 66 8.64 -22.81 -6.53
CA PHE A 66 9.10 -24.20 -6.56
C PHE A 66 8.35 -25.03 -7.61
N VAL A 67 7.02 -24.94 -7.66
CA VAL A 67 6.18 -25.80 -8.51
C VAL A 67 6.21 -25.38 -9.98
N PHE A 68 6.14 -24.06 -10.25
CA PHE A 68 5.97 -23.55 -11.60
C PHE A 68 7.29 -23.11 -12.25
N ASP A 69 8.21 -22.53 -11.46
CA ASP A 69 9.48 -22.02 -12.00
C ASP A 69 10.64 -23.03 -11.80
N GLY A 70 10.38 -24.16 -11.10
CA GLY A 70 11.39 -25.18 -10.80
C GLY A 70 12.50 -24.68 -9.86
N HIS A 71 12.25 -23.57 -9.12
CA HIS A 71 13.25 -22.98 -8.23
C HIS A 71 13.40 -23.86 -6.96
N THR A 72 14.63 -24.34 -6.72
CA THR A 72 14.94 -25.13 -5.53
C THR A 72 15.39 -24.22 -4.40
N TYR A 73 14.76 -24.35 -3.23
CA TYR A 73 15.08 -23.57 -2.04
C TYR A 73 15.83 -24.38 -1.01
N THR A 74 16.89 -23.83 -0.46
CA THR A 74 17.45 -24.29 0.82
C THR A 74 16.60 -23.79 1.98
N LEU A 75 16.66 -24.44 3.12
CA LEU A 75 15.94 -24.00 4.33
C LEU A 75 16.36 -22.57 4.74
N GLY A 76 17.64 -22.22 4.56
CA GLY A 76 18.16 -20.87 4.83
C GLY A 76 17.52 -19.81 3.94
N GLU A 77 17.37 -20.06 2.65
CA GLU A 77 16.74 -19.15 1.70
C GLU A 77 15.25 -18.95 2.04
N ILE A 78 14.52 -20.03 2.36
CA ILE A 78 13.13 -19.92 2.80
C ILE A 78 13.00 -18.99 4.01
N VAL A 79 13.84 -19.16 5.03
CA VAL A 79 13.82 -18.32 6.23
C VAL A 79 14.17 -16.88 5.90
N VAL A 80 15.19 -16.64 5.07
CA VAL A 80 15.57 -15.30 4.63
C VAL A 80 14.43 -14.65 3.85
N ASP A 81 13.82 -15.32 2.90
CA ASP A 81 12.71 -14.78 2.10
C ASP A 81 11.47 -14.47 2.95
N MET A 82 11.17 -15.32 3.93
CA MET A 82 10.10 -15.05 4.88
C MET A 82 10.39 -13.86 5.81
N LEU A 83 11.63 -13.66 6.23
CA LEU A 83 12.00 -12.54 7.10
C LEU A 83 12.13 -11.22 6.34
N THR A 84 12.63 -11.29 5.10
CA THR A 84 12.88 -10.12 4.26
C THR A 84 11.70 -9.72 3.38
N GLY A 85 10.67 -10.57 3.24
CA GLY A 85 9.56 -10.36 2.29
C GLY A 85 10.00 -10.47 0.83
N SER A 86 11.06 -11.20 0.56
CA SER A 86 11.62 -11.38 -0.79
C SER A 86 10.89 -12.47 -1.59
N ALA A 87 10.03 -13.27 -0.94
CA ALA A 87 9.21 -14.27 -1.60
C ALA A 87 8.33 -13.70 -2.73
N ALA A 88 7.94 -12.43 -2.64
CA ALA A 88 7.35 -11.68 -3.76
C ALA A 88 7.58 -10.18 -3.56
N VAL A 89 7.79 -9.44 -4.66
CA VAL A 89 8.21 -8.03 -4.64
C VAL A 89 7.31 -7.14 -3.77
N HIS A 90 5.99 -7.33 -3.85
CA HIS A 90 5.01 -6.54 -3.08
C HIS A 90 4.99 -6.88 -1.58
N LEU A 91 5.46 -8.07 -1.17
CA LEU A 91 5.51 -8.46 0.23
C LEU A 91 6.54 -7.66 1.04
N GLY A 92 7.54 -7.05 0.39
CA GLY A 92 8.45 -6.11 1.02
C GLY A 92 7.77 -4.94 1.76
N PHE A 93 6.56 -4.57 1.36
CA PHE A 93 5.70 -3.60 2.06
C PHE A 93 5.42 -4.00 3.52
N PHE A 94 5.28 -5.28 3.81
CA PHE A 94 4.99 -5.76 5.16
C PHE A 94 6.12 -5.46 6.15
N ARG A 95 7.37 -5.46 5.70
CA ARG A 95 8.50 -5.02 6.54
C ARG A 95 8.29 -3.58 7.04
N ALA A 96 7.87 -2.69 6.14
CA ALA A 96 7.59 -1.31 6.53
C ALA A 96 6.40 -1.23 7.50
N LEU A 97 5.33 -1.99 7.27
CA LEU A 97 4.16 -2.01 8.13
C LEU A 97 4.48 -2.58 9.53
N ILE A 98 5.23 -3.68 9.61
CA ILE A 98 5.71 -4.25 10.88
C ILE A 98 6.63 -3.25 11.60
N GLY A 99 7.54 -2.59 10.87
CA GLY A 99 8.38 -1.51 11.40
C GLY A 99 7.55 -0.39 12.03
N PHE A 100 6.47 0.04 11.38
CA PHE A 100 5.56 1.03 11.97
C PHE A 100 4.84 0.50 13.21
N TYR A 101 4.43 -0.76 13.28
CA TYR A 101 3.86 -1.32 14.51
C TYR A 101 4.84 -1.23 15.69
N LEU A 102 6.12 -1.49 15.44
CA LEU A 102 7.14 -1.44 16.49
C LEU A 102 7.46 0.00 16.93
N VAL A 103 7.56 0.93 15.97
CA VAL A 103 7.97 2.32 16.21
C VAL A 103 6.78 3.22 16.57
N TYR A 104 5.55 2.84 16.25
CA TYR A 104 4.36 3.65 16.44
C TYR A 104 4.22 4.25 17.85
N PRO A 105 4.48 3.53 18.95
CA PRO A 105 4.38 4.09 20.30
C PRO A 105 5.28 5.31 20.53
N PHE A 106 6.47 5.30 19.94
CA PHE A 106 7.38 6.46 19.99
C PHE A 106 6.93 7.57 19.05
N LEU A 107 6.54 7.18 17.84
CA LEU A 107 6.12 8.10 16.81
C LEU A 107 4.89 8.93 17.23
N ILE A 108 3.88 8.29 17.83
CA ILE A 108 2.68 9.00 18.29
C ILE A 108 2.98 9.96 19.43
N ARG A 109 3.92 9.64 20.35
CA ARG A 109 4.35 10.53 21.42
C ARG A 109 5.02 11.79 20.87
N ILE A 110 5.98 11.61 19.95
CA ILE A 110 6.70 12.73 19.32
C ILE A 110 5.69 13.59 18.54
N PHE A 111 4.82 12.95 17.75
CA PHE A 111 3.81 13.64 16.96
C PHE A 111 2.86 14.47 17.85
N THR A 112 2.33 13.88 18.93
CA THR A 112 1.41 14.57 19.86
C THR A 112 2.10 15.73 20.54
N LYS A 113 3.34 15.55 21.01
CA LYS A 113 4.13 16.63 21.61
C LYS A 113 4.37 17.78 20.62
N CYS A 114 4.76 17.47 19.39
CA CYS A 114 4.97 18.49 18.34
C CYS A 114 3.64 19.19 17.98
N ARG A 115 2.52 18.47 17.99
CA ARG A 115 1.21 19.04 17.75
C ARG A 115 0.81 20.03 18.84
N GLU A 116 0.97 19.66 20.11
CA GLU A 116 0.62 20.50 21.27
C GLU A 116 1.50 21.74 21.38
N SER A 117 2.77 21.63 21.00
CA SER A 117 3.72 22.74 21.00
C SER A 117 3.70 23.61 19.73
N GLY A 118 2.85 23.33 18.75
CA GLY A 118 2.82 24.06 17.47
C GLY A 118 3.99 23.74 16.52
N TRP A 119 4.78 22.72 16.81
CA TRP A 119 6.00 22.35 16.06
C TRP A 119 5.76 21.30 14.97
N LEU A 120 4.53 21.11 14.56
CA LEU A 120 4.15 20.08 13.60
C LEU A 120 4.86 20.27 12.25
N LYS A 121 5.10 21.51 11.80
CA LYS A 121 5.87 21.82 10.59
C LYS A 121 7.30 21.27 10.63
N TYR A 122 7.96 21.37 11.80
CA TYR A 122 9.32 20.84 11.98
C TYR A 122 9.34 19.32 12.05
N TYR A 123 8.28 18.72 12.63
CA TYR A 123 8.10 17.27 12.60
C TYR A 123 8.03 16.75 11.17
N PHE A 124 7.19 17.36 10.30
CA PHE A 124 7.08 16.95 8.90
C PHE A 124 8.36 17.23 8.10
N ALA A 125 9.05 18.32 8.36
CA ALA A 125 10.35 18.59 7.75
C ALA A 125 11.38 17.52 8.13
N ALA A 126 11.48 17.15 9.42
CA ALA A 126 12.36 16.08 9.87
C ALA A 126 11.99 14.72 9.27
N ALA A 127 10.69 14.40 9.23
CA ALA A 127 10.19 13.16 8.60
C ALA A 127 10.54 13.10 7.11
N ALA A 128 10.42 14.22 6.37
CA ALA A 128 10.80 14.30 4.96
C ALA A 128 12.31 14.12 4.76
N VAL A 129 13.14 14.79 5.58
CA VAL A 129 14.60 14.62 5.54
C VAL A 129 14.97 13.16 5.81
N LEU A 130 14.43 12.53 6.85
CA LEU A 130 14.69 11.12 7.17
C LEU A 130 14.26 10.18 6.02
N GLN A 131 13.10 10.43 5.42
CA GLN A 131 12.61 9.63 4.30
C GLN A 131 13.49 9.75 3.06
N ILE A 132 13.92 10.97 2.72
CA ILE A 132 14.81 11.23 1.58
C ILE A 132 16.20 10.65 1.86
N SER A 133 16.77 10.88 3.06
CA SER A 133 18.07 10.34 3.45
C SER A 133 18.08 8.81 3.40
N TRP A 134 17.03 8.16 3.90
CA TRP A 134 16.90 6.71 3.82
C TRP A 134 16.93 6.22 2.37
N LYS A 135 16.19 6.89 1.49
CA LYS A 135 16.15 6.52 0.07
C LYS A 135 17.52 6.68 -0.61
N VAL A 136 18.23 7.78 -0.31
CA VAL A 136 19.60 8.03 -0.82
C VAL A 136 20.54 6.95 -0.33
N LEU A 137 20.53 6.67 0.98
CA LEU A 137 21.39 5.63 1.56
C LEU A 137 21.08 4.23 0.99
N ASN A 138 19.82 3.91 0.79
CA ASN A 138 19.43 2.60 0.23
C ASN A 138 19.84 2.42 -1.23
N ASN A 139 20.11 3.52 -1.96
CA ASN A 139 20.61 3.45 -3.33
C ASN A 139 22.13 3.32 -3.42
N ILE A 140 22.86 3.64 -2.34
CA ILE A 140 24.30 3.44 -2.26
C ILE A 140 24.52 1.94 -2.06
N GLN A 141 25.26 1.31 -2.94
CA GLN A 141 25.67 -0.08 -2.79
C GLN A 141 26.77 -0.14 -1.71
N PHE A 142 26.39 -0.54 -0.52
CA PHE A 142 27.36 -0.76 0.55
C PHE A 142 27.94 -2.19 0.42
N GLU A 143 29.23 -2.31 0.42
CA GLU A 143 29.93 -3.61 0.48
C GLU A 143 29.69 -4.31 1.82
N THR A 144 29.30 -3.56 2.84
CA THR A 144 29.08 -4.06 4.20
C THR A 144 27.68 -4.64 4.36
N VAL A 145 27.59 -5.95 4.52
CA VAL A 145 26.33 -6.70 4.71
C VAL A 145 25.46 -6.16 5.85
N TRP A 146 26.08 -5.72 6.96
CA TRP A 146 25.35 -5.16 8.11
C TRP A 146 24.57 -3.88 7.80
N ILE A 147 25.10 -3.01 6.94
CA ILE A 147 24.38 -1.80 6.54
C ILE A 147 23.15 -2.16 5.71
N SER A 148 23.26 -3.13 4.84
CA SER A 148 22.13 -3.64 4.04
C SER A 148 21.02 -4.19 4.94
N TYR A 149 21.36 -4.98 5.96
CA TYR A 149 20.37 -5.46 6.95
C TYR A 149 19.75 -4.33 7.77
N LEU A 150 20.53 -3.33 8.18
CA LEU A 150 20.02 -2.15 8.89
C LEU A 150 19.01 -1.38 8.02
N LEU A 151 19.34 -1.13 6.76
CA LEU A 151 18.43 -0.49 5.80
C LEU A 151 17.17 -1.32 5.56
N MET A 152 17.29 -2.65 5.46
CA MET A 152 16.15 -3.54 5.40
C MET A 152 15.24 -3.42 6.63
N GLY A 153 15.81 -3.39 7.84
CA GLY A 153 15.06 -3.26 9.11
C GLY A 153 14.40 -1.89 9.26
N THR A 154 14.96 -0.86 8.66
CA THR A 154 14.46 0.53 8.74
C THR A 154 13.59 0.94 7.54
N MET A 155 13.09 -0.02 6.76
CA MET A 155 12.30 0.26 5.55
C MET A 155 11.04 1.11 5.80
N PHE A 156 10.51 1.15 7.03
CA PHE A 156 9.40 2.03 7.40
C PHE A 156 9.73 3.52 7.20
N LEU A 157 11.01 3.92 7.29
CA LEU A 157 11.43 5.31 7.04
C LEU A 157 11.13 5.76 5.61
N ARG A 158 11.13 4.87 4.64
CA ARG A 158 10.74 5.15 3.24
C ARG A 158 9.32 5.73 3.11
N TYR A 159 8.47 5.48 4.10
CA TYR A 159 7.05 5.85 4.07
C TYR A 159 6.64 6.74 5.24
N LEU A 160 7.62 7.28 5.98
CA LEU A 160 7.38 8.00 7.24
C LEU A 160 6.46 9.22 7.07
N VAL A 161 6.65 10.00 6.00
CA VAL A 161 5.80 11.18 5.71
C VAL A 161 4.36 10.76 5.45
N TYR A 162 4.13 9.71 4.66
CA TYR A 162 2.77 9.26 4.33
C TYR A 162 2.04 8.71 5.56
N PHE A 163 2.73 7.92 6.38
CA PHE A 163 2.17 7.42 7.62
C PHE A 163 1.81 8.58 8.57
N SER A 164 2.70 9.55 8.71
CA SER A 164 2.50 10.75 9.53
C SER A 164 1.38 11.65 8.99
N LEU A 165 1.21 11.71 7.66
CA LEU A 165 0.10 12.39 7.01
C LEU A 165 -1.25 11.76 7.41
N GLY A 166 -1.30 10.42 7.45
CA GLY A 166 -2.47 9.70 7.97
C GLY A 166 -2.78 10.03 9.43
N MET A 167 -1.74 10.11 10.29
CA MET A 167 -1.90 10.55 11.68
C MET A 167 -2.45 11.98 11.76
N ALA A 168 -1.92 12.91 10.97
CA ALA A 168 -2.40 14.29 10.91
C ALA A 168 -3.84 14.37 10.40
N ALA A 169 -4.17 13.61 9.35
CA ALA A 169 -5.53 13.56 8.79
C ALA A 169 -6.56 13.07 9.82
N TYR A 170 -6.18 12.22 10.75
CA TYR A 170 -7.06 11.82 11.86
C TYR A 170 -7.36 12.97 12.81
N TYR A 171 -6.33 13.69 13.26
CA TYR A 171 -6.49 14.78 14.23
C TYR A 171 -7.13 16.04 13.64
N TYR A 172 -6.80 16.36 12.39
CA TYR A 172 -7.20 17.59 11.70
C TYR A 172 -8.17 17.31 10.55
N LYS A 173 -9.03 16.26 10.69
CA LYS A 173 -9.92 15.81 9.63
C LYS A 173 -10.74 16.95 9.02
N LYS A 174 -11.37 17.77 9.87
CA LYS A 174 -12.25 18.86 9.44
C LYS A 174 -11.48 19.97 8.72
N GLU A 175 -10.44 20.46 9.34
CA GLU A 175 -9.58 21.52 8.79
C GLU A 175 -8.91 21.08 7.48
N PHE A 176 -8.48 19.82 7.42
CA PHE A 176 -7.87 19.23 6.26
C PHE A 176 -8.83 19.14 5.08
N LEU A 177 -10.07 18.70 5.32
CA LEU A 177 -11.10 18.62 4.30
C LEU A 177 -11.51 20.02 3.79
N GLU A 178 -11.65 21.00 4.69
CA GLU A 178 -11.93 22.38 4.31
C GLU A 178 -10.80 22.99 3.47
N TRP A 179 -9.56 22.77 3.88
CA TRP A 179 -8.39 23.25 3.13
C TRP A 179 -8.32 22.64 1.74
N ILE A 180 -8.49 21.32 1.60
CA ILE A 180 -8.50 20.66 0.29
C ILE A 180 -9.65 21.19 -0.55
N GLY A 181 -10.84 21.34 0.01
CA GLY A 181 -12.00 21.86 -0.71
C GLY A 181 -11.75 23.25 -1.32
N ARG A 182 -11.14 24.15 -0.55
CA ARG A 182 -10.75 25.51 -1.02
C ARG A 182 -9.64 25.47 -2.06
N SER A 183 -8.65 24.57 -1.88
CA SER A 183 -7.46 24.46 -2.71
C SER A 183 -7.64 23.49 -3.89
N ARG A 184 -8.81 22.88 -4.09
CA ARG A 184 -9.04 21.79 -5.04
C ARG A 184 -8.56 22.10 -6.46
N LYS A 185 -8.91 23.28 -6.99
CA LYS A 185 -8.49 23.68 -8.33
C LYS A 185 -6.97 23.77 -8.45
N PHE A 186 -6.32 24.37 -7.46
CA PHE A 186 -4.87 24.47 -7.39
C PHE A 186 -4.19 23.09 -7.31
N LEU A 187 -4.71 22.18 -6.47
CA LEU A 187 -4.20 20.81 -6.36
C LEU A 187 -4.34 20.03 -7.66
N VAL A 188 -5.45 20.20 -8.40
CA VAL A 188 -5.62 19.60 -9.73
C VAL A 188 -4.58 20.15 -10.72
N TRP A 189 -4.32 21.46 -10.73
CA TRP A 189 -3.26 22.03 -11.56
C TRP A 189 -1.88 21.49 -11.21
N LEU A 190 -1.59 21.31 -9.92
CA LEU A 190 -0.34 20.68 -9.50
C LEU A 190 -0.25 19.23 -10.02
N LEU A 191 -1.33 18.44 -9.98
CA LEU A 191 -1.33 17.08 -10.54
C LEU A 191 -1.05 17.08 -12.04
N ILE A 192 -1.67 18.01 -12.81
CA ILE A 192 -1.44 18.15 -14.25
C ILE A 192 0.04 18.44 -14.56
N ILE A 193 0.73 19.19 -13.69
CA ILE A 193 2.15 19.50 -13.85
C ILE A 193 3.05 18.35 -13.36
N PHE A 194 2.77 17.80 -12.20
CA PHE A 194 3.64 16.81 -11.55
C PHE A 194 3.58 15.42 -12.21
N ILE A 195 2.43 14.99 -12.74
CA ILE A 195 2.32 13.68 -13.40
C ILE A 195 3.25 13.59 -14.63
N PRO A 196 3.23 14.52 -15.59
CA PRO A 196 4.18 14.50 -16.70
C PRO A 196 5.64 14.63 -16.24
N LEU A 197 5.92 15.51 -15.27
CA LEU A 197 7.28 15.72 -14.76
C LEU A 197 7.87 14.45 -14.15
N VAL A 198 7.09 13.76 -13.32
CA VAL A 198 7.49 12.48 -12.74
C VAL A 198 7.62 11.41 -13.82
N THR A 199 6.73 11.39 -14.82
CA THR A 199 6.83 10.46 -15.94
C THR A 199 8.12 10.66 -16.74
N VAL A 200 8.51 11.90 -17.02
CA VAL A 200 9.79 12.21 -17.67
C VAL A 200 10.97 11.72 -16.83
N CYS A 201 10.95 11.95 -15.52
CA CYS A 201 11.99 11.45 -14.63
C CYS A 201 12.12 9.91 -14.67
N TRP A 202 10.99 9.20 -14.80
CA TRP A 202 11.01 7.74 -14.97
C TRP A 202 11.51 7.30 -16.34
N LEU A 203 11.15 8.03 -17.41
CA LEU A 203 11.66 7.78 -18.75
C LEU A 203 13.18 7.89 -18.80
N GLU A 204 13.76 8.92 -18.18
CA GLU A 204 15.22 9.07 -18.12
C GLU A 204 15.90 7.91 -17.38
N LYS A 205 15.31 7.42 -16.28
CA LYS A 205 15.82 6.26 -15.56
C LYS A 205 15.89 5.02 -16.45
N TYR A 206 14.87 4.79 -17.29
CA TYR A 206 14.80 3.64 -18.18
C TYR A 206 15.73 3.73 -19.40
N TYR A 207 15.80 4.90 -20.03
CA TYR A 207 16.50 5.06 -21.32
C TYR A 207 17.96 5.50 -21.17
N TRP A 208 18.28 6.40 -20.23
CA TRP A 208 19.62 7.00 -20.14
C TRP A 208 20.49 6.48 -18.98
N LYS A 209 19.95 5.61 -18.13
CA LYS A 209 20.67 4.96 -17.02
C LYS A 209 21.45 5.91 -16.09
N THR A 210 21.13 7.20 -16.08
CA THR A 210 21.74 8.23 -15.23
C THR A 210 21.20 8.13 -13.80
N TYR A 211 21.55 7.05 -13.11
CA TYR A 211 20.89 6.56 -11.92
C TYR A 211 20.92 7.47 -10.69
N TYR A 212 21.98 8.28 -10.51
CA TYR A 212 22.20 8.87 -9.18
C TYR A 212 21.65 10.29 -9.00
N ILE A 213 21.84 11.19 -9.94
CA ILE A 213 21.45 12.60 -9.80
C ILE A 213 19.93 12.76 -9.95
N LEU A 214 19.34 12.07 -10.90
CA LEU A 214 17.90 12.13 -11.17
C LEU A 214 17.07 11.48 -10.08
N GLU A 215 17.52 10.40 -9.47
CA GLU A 215 16.79 9.78 -8.38
C GLU A 215 16.69 10.70 -7.14
N PHE A 216 17.71 11.52 -6.92
CA PHE A 216 17.71 12.54 -5.88
C PHE A 216 16.64 13.63 -6.11
N ILE A 217 16.35 13.97 -7.37
CA ILE A 217 15.29 14.93 -7.76
C ILE A 217 13.94 14.23 -7.87
N CYS A 218 13.89 13.06 -8.51
CA CYS A 218 12.65 12.35 -8.80
C CYS A 218 11.95 11.84 -7.53
N PHE A 219 12.69 11.44 -6.51
CA PHE A 219 12.08 10.93 -5.29
C PHE A 219 11.28 11.97 -4.50
N PRO A 220 11.78 13.20 -4.25
CA PRO A 220 10.97 14.27 -3.68
C PRO A 220 9.77 14.65 -4.53
N LEU A 221 9.90 14.69 -5.87
CA LEU A 221 8.79 14.96 -6.78
C LEU A 221 7.69 13.89 -6.67
N ASN A 222 8.06 12.61 -6.65
CA ASN A 222 7.14 11.51 -6.37
C ASN A 222 6.46 11.66 -5.01
N MET A 223 7.23 12.06 -3.99
CA MET A 223 6.71 12.26 -2.64
C MET A 223 5.62 13.34 -2.62
N PHE A 224 5.84 14.47 -3.30
CA PHE A 224 4.84 15.53 -3.45
C PHE A 224 3.62 15.05 -4.23
N LEU A 225 3.80 14.41 -5.39
CA LEU A 225 2.73 13.88 -6.21
C LEU A 225 1.83 12.94 -5.40
N TYR A 226 2.42 11.96 -4.72
CA TYR A 226 1.66 10.99 -3.93
C TYR A 226 0.97 11.61 -2.72
N THR A 227 1.58 12.61 -2.09
CA THR A 227 0.94 13.37 -1.01
C THR A 227 -0.31 14.10 -1.50
N ILE A 228 -0.26 14.73 -2.68
CA ILE A 228 -1.43 15.39 -3.29
C ILE A 228 -2.50 14.37 -3.66
N LEU A 229 -2.13 13.25 -4.28
CA LEU A 229 -3.07 12.18 -4.62
C LEU A 229 -3.77 11.61 -3.40
N ILE A 230 -3.03 11.32 -2.32
CA ILE A 230 -3.57 10.83 -1.05
C ILE A 230 -4.56 11.84 -0.46
N ALA A 231 -4.20 13.13 -0.46
CA ALA A 231 -5.06 14.20 0.04
C ALA A 231 -6.37 14.30 -0.75
N MET A 232 -6.29 14.26 -2.09
CA MET A 232 -7.46 14.32 -2.98
C MET A 232 -8.36 13.09 -2.83
N LEU A 233 -7.78 11.90 -2.72
CA LEU A 233 -8.54 10.67 -2.48
C LEU A 233 -9.23 10.68 -1.12
N PHE A 234 -8.56 11.16 -0.08
CA PHE A 234 -9.16 11.31 1.25
C PHE A 234 -10.37 12.25 1.22
N TYR A 235 -10.24 13.40 0.55
CA TYR A 235 -11.35 14.34 0.36
C TYR A 235 -12.51 13.69 -0.42
N HIS A 236 -12.21 12.99 -1.50
CA HIS A 236 -13.24 12.34 -2.32
C HIS A 236 -13.94 11.19 -1.59
N SER A 237 -13.21 10.44 -0.76
CA SER A 237 -13.79 9.36 0.05
C SER A 237 -14.85 9.86 1.04
N GLU A 238 -14.67 11.04 1.61
CA GLU A 238 -15.65 11.68 2.49
C GLU A 238 -16.90 12.13 1.72
N ASP A 239 -16.74 12.60 0.48
CA ASP A 239 -17.88 12.95 -0.39
C ASP A 239 -18.67 11.69 -0.77
N ILE A 240 -18.01 10.59 -1.09
CA ILE A 240 -18.66 9.29 -1.34
C ILE A 240 -19.37 8.79 -0.07
N ASP A 241 -18.77 8.95 1.10
CA ASP A 241 -19.37 8.48 2.37
C ASP A 241 -20.67 9.21 2.71
N ARG A 242 -20.78 10.48 2.35
CA ARG A 242 -22.00 11.27 2.52
C ARG A 242 -23.14 10.86 1.57
N LYS A 243 -22.82 10.21 0.44
CA LYS A 243 -23.78 9.79 -0.57
C LYS A 243 -24.14 8.30 -0.37
N ASN A 244 -25.40 7.98 -0.12
CA ASN A 244 -25.84 6.59 -0.03
C ASN A 244 -26.10 6.00 -1.44
N THR A 245 -25.04 5.82 -2.23
CA THR A 245 -25.10 5.40 -3.62
C THR A 245 -24.58 3.98 -3.80
N LEU A 246 -24.87 3.37 -4.97
CA LEU A 246 -24.29 2.11 -5.40
C LEU A 246 -22.75 2.18 -5.40
N GLN A 247 -22.20 3.33 -5.79
CA GLN A 247 -20.76 3.60 -5.78
C GLN A 247 -20.16 3.45 -4.37
N LYS A 248 -20.80 4.00 -3.33
CA LYS A 248 -20.38 3.80 -1.93
C LYS A 248 -20.31 2.32 -1.56
N ARG A 249 -21.36 1.55 -1.90
CA ARG A 249 -21.39 0.11 -1.59
C ARG A 249 -20.27 -0.64 -2.29
N PHE A 250 -20.01 -0.32 -3.55
CA PHE A 250 -18.92 -0.92 -4.32
C PHE A 250 -17.54 -0.59 -3.73
N VAL A 251 -17.28 0.67 -3.42
CA VAL A 251 -16.02 1.11 -2.80
C VAL A 251 -15.81 0.45 -1.44
N LEU A 252 -16.85 0.39 -0.60
CA LEU A 252 -16.77 -0.29 0.70
C LEU A 252 -16.54 -1.80 0.55
N TYR A 253 -17.16 -2.43 -0.45
CA TYR A 253 -16.95 -3.84 -0.75
C TYR A 253 -15.50 -4.11 -1.17
N LEU A 254 -14.96 -3.35 -2.13
CA LEU A 254 -13.56 -3.44 -2.54
C LEU A 254 -12.60 -3.14 -1.36
N GLY A 255 -12.90 -2.10 -0.59
CA GLY A 255 -12.10 -1.72 0.58
C GLY A 255 -12.03 -2.82 1.63
N ASN A 256 -13.13 -3.55 1.84
CA ASN A 256 -13.19 -4.65 2.80
C ASN A 256 -12.26 -5.82 2.44
N TYR A 257 -12.03 -6.05 1.14
CA TYR A 257 -11.16 -7.10 0.63
C TYR A 257 -9.79 -6.60 0.17
N SER A 258 -9.54 -5.28 0.20
CA SER A 258 -8.35 -4.65 -0.39
C SER A 258 -7.04 -5.23 0.11
N PHE A 259 -6.97 -5.56 1.40
CA PHE A 259 -5.79 -6.18 2.00
C PHE A 259 -5.53 -7.58 1.45
N GLY A 260 -6.55 -8.42 1.37
CA GLY A 260 -6.43 -9.76 0.79
C GLY A 260 -6.14 -9.73 -0.72
N ILE A 261 -6.79 -8.81 -1.46
CA ILE A 261 -6.49 -8.58 -2.88
C ILE A 261 -5.02 -8.22 -3.05
N PHE A 262 -4.50 -7.31 -2.23
CA PHE A 262 -3.09 -6.92 -2.25
C PHE A 262 -2.16 -8.11 -2.01
N LEU A 263 -2.54 -9.06 -1.16
CA LEU A 263 -1.73 -10.25 -0.88
C LEU A 263 -1.66 -11.23 -2.04
N ILE A 264 -2.76 -11.42 -2.79
CA ILE A 264 -2.89 -12.52 -3.77
C ILE A 264 -2.77 -12.08 -5.24
N HIS A 265 -2.90 -10.78 -5.55
CA HIS A 265 -3.04 -10.32 -6.94
C HIS A 265 -1.86 -10.69 -7.84
N ILE A 266 -0.63 -10.72 -7.32
CA ILE A 266 0.56 -11.12 -8.09
C ILE A 266 0.50 -12.61 -8.47
N PHE A 267 -0.03 -13.47 -7.60
CA PHE A 267 -0.25 -14.88 -7.92
C PHE A 267 -1.20 -15.02 -9.13
N PHE A 268 -2.33 -14.31 -9.12
CA PHE A 268 -3.24 -14.34 -10.26
C PHE A 268 -2.69 -13.62 -11.49
N MET A 269 -1.89 -12.58 -11.32
CA MET A 269 -1.19 -11.96 -12.43
C MET A 269 -0.29 -12.99 -13.12
N TYR A 270 0.51 -13.75 -12.36
CA TYR A 270 1.35 -14.82 -12.88
C TYR A 270 0.53 -15.89 -13.62
N LEU A 271 -0.53 -16.42 -12.99
CA LEU A 271 -1.39 -17.42 -13.65
C LEU A 271 -2.04 -16.90 -14.93
N CYS A 272 -2.45 -15.65 -14.95
CA CYS A 272 -3.06 -15.05 -16.14
C CYS A 272 -2.02 -14.85 -17.25
N THR A 273 -0.83 -14.36 -16.95
CA THR A 273 0.19 -14.07 -17.96
C THR A 273 0.82 -15.32 -18.54
N GLU A 274 1.11 -16.31 -17.70
CA GLU A 274 1.84 -17.52 -18.14
C GLU A 274 0.91 -18.59 -18.74
N TYR A 275 -0.37 -18.65 -18.33
CA TYR A 275 -1.25 -19.72 -18.71
C TYR A 275 -2.53 -19.26 -19.44
N LEU A 276 -3.31 -18.37 -18.82
CA LEU A 276 -4.66 -18.07 -19.29
C LEU A 276 -4.66 -17.22 -20.58
N LEU A 277 -3.89 -16.14 -20.62
CA LEU A 277 -3.86 -15.23 -21.78
C LEU A 277 -3.16 -15.87 -23.00
N PRO A 278 -2.07 -16.64 -22.86
CA PRO A 278 -1.50 -17.43 -23.95
C PRO A 278 -2.49 -18.48 -24.50
N LEU A 279 -3.23 -19.18 -23.61
CA LEU A 279 -4.27 -20.13 -24.03
C LEU A 279 -5.36 -19.46 -24.87
N LEU A 280 -5.70 -18.20 -24.58
CA LEU A 280 -6.64 -17.38 -25.34
C LEU A 280 -6.01 -16.69 -26.56
N GLN A 281 -4.74 -16.96 -26.87
CA GLN A 281 -3.95 -16.35 -27.93
C GLN A 281 -3.85 -14.80 -27.82
N ILE A 282 -3.96 -14.25 -26.61
CA ILE A 282 -3.86 -12.82 -26.33
C ILE A 282 -2.41 -12.49 -25.95
N THR A 283 -1.72 -11.72 -26.81
CA THR A 283 -0.33 -11.37 -26.61
C THR A 283 -0.14 -10.00 -25.96
N PRO A 284 1.00 -9.74 -25.30
CA PRO A 284 1.30 -8.44 -24.68
C PRO A 284 1.32 -7.24 -25.64
N SER A 285 1.42 -7.48 -26.95
CA SER A 285 1.36 -6.44 -27.98
C SER A 285 -0.06 -5.94 -28.28
N MET A 286 -1.07 -6.62 -27.81
CA MET A 286 -2.47 -6.26 -28.02
C MET A 286 -2.92 -5.19 -27.03
N LEU A 287 -3.64 -4.19 -27.51
CA LEU A 287 -4.15 -3.08 -26.69
C LEU A 287 -5.13 -3.58 -25.59
N THR A 288 -5.76 -4.72 -25.80
CA THR A 288 -6.69 -5.40 -24.89
C THR A 288 -5.99 -6.15 -23.76
N PHE A 289 -4.70 -6.46 -23.89
CA PHE A 289 -3.97 -7.29 -22.93
C PHE A 289 -4.02 -6.75 -21.49
N TYR A 290 -3.57 -5.52 -21.28
CA TYR A 290 -3.48 -4.95 -19.93
C TYR A 290 -4.85 -4.71 -19.27
N PRO A 291 -5.86 -4.16 -19.96
CA PRO A 291 -7.20 -4.04 -19.38
C PRO A 291 -7.81 -5.39 -19.00
N LEU A 292 -7.66 -6.39 -19.86
CA LEU A 292 -8.18 -7.73 -19.59
C LEU A 292 -7.46 -8.39 -18.44
N LEU A 293 -6.12 -8.32 -18.41
CA LEU A 293 -5.29 -8.80 -17.29
C LEU A 293 -5.73 -8.18 -15.96
N PHE A 294 -5.93 -6.86 -15.94
CA PHE A 294 -6.39 -6.15 -14.74
C PHE A 294 -7.76 -6.66 -14.25
N VAL A 295 -8.73 -6.79 -15.16
CA VAL A 295 -10.06 -7.28 -14.82
C VAL A 295 -10.02 -8.72 -14.33
N LEU A 296 -9.31 -9.61 -15.02
CA LEU A 296 -9.16 -11.01 -14.62
C LEU A 296 -8.50 -11.14 -13.25
N MET A 297 -7.37 -10.45 -13.06
CA MET A 297 -6.65 -10.42 -11.80
C MET A 297 -7.55 -9.93 -10.64
N LEU A 298 -8.32 -8.86 -10.85
CA LEU A 298 -9.22 -8.30 -9.84
C LEU A 298 -10.37 -9.28 -9.52
N VAL A 299 -11.00 -9.85 -10.53
CA VAL A 299 -12.13 -10.79 -10.35
C VAL A 299 -11.68 -12.07 -9.65
N LEU A 300 -10.55 -12.65 -10.06
CA LEU A 300 -9.99 -13.86 -9.44
C LEU A 300 -9.56 -13.59 -8.00
N SER A 301 -8.91 -12.45 -7.75
CA SER A 301 -8.51 -12.05 -6.39
C SER A 301 -9.73 -11.85 -5.49
N LEU A 302 -10.76 -11.12 -5.95
CA LEU A 302 -11.99 -10.91 -5.19
C LEU A 302 -12.74 -12.21 -4.93
N GLY A 303 -12.88 -13.07 -5.94
CA GLY A 303 -13.54 -14.38 -5.81
C GLY A 303 -12.84 -15.25 -4.76
N SER A 304 -11.51 -15.31 -4.81
CA SER A 304 -10.71 -16.05 -3.84
C SER A 304 -10.86 -15.48 -2.42
N MET A 305 -10.85 -14.16 -2.26
CA MET A 305 -11.05 -13.53 -0.96
C MET A 305 -12.45 -13.78 -0.40
N GLU A 306 -13.47 -13.80 -1.25
CA GLU A 306 -14.83 -14.10 -0.82
C GLU A 306 -14.98 -15.56 -0.36
N ILE A 307 -14.29 -16.50 -1.03
CA ILE A 307 -14.23 -17.90 -0.61
C ILE A 307 -13.49 -18.02 0.73
N LEU A 308 -12.29 -17.43 0.85
CA LEU A 308 -11.50 -17.47 2.08
C LEU A 308 -12.23 -16.82 3.26
N ALA A 309 -12.99 -15.75 3.03
CA ALA A 309 -13.79 -15.09 4.07
C ALA A 309 -14.89 -15.97 4.66
N ARG A 310 -15.29 -17.07 4.00
CA ARG A 310 -16.27 -18.03 4.51
C ARG A 310 -15.68 -19.07 5.45
N LEU A 311 -14.34 -19.24 5.44
CA LEU A 311 -13.64 -20.19 6.28
C LEU A 311 -13.68 -19.78 7.77
N PRO A 312 -13.65 -20.72 8.71
CA PRO A 312 -13.76 -20.43 10.14
C PRO A 312 -12.61 -19.56 10.67
N PHE A 313 -11.41 -19.68 10.14
CA PHE A 313 -10.20 -18.93 10.54
C PHE A 313 -9.80 -17.83 9.57
N HIS A 314 -10.76 -17.26 8.82
CA HIS A 314 -10.50 -16.25 7.78
C HIS A 314 -9.68 -15.05 8.28
N GLU A 315 -9.84 -14.63 9.54
CA GLU A 315 -9.05 -13.51 10.09
C GLU A 315 -7.53 -13.79 10.11
N LEU A 316 -7.14 -15.06 10.27
CA LEU A 316 -5.74 -15.48 10.18
C LEU A 316 -5.23 -15.55 8.74
N LEU A 317 -6.13 -15.79 7.79
CA LEU A 317 -5.79 -15.98 6.38
C LEU A 317 -5.72 -14.67 5.61
N ILE A 318 -6.70 -13.79 5.80
CA ILE A 318 -6.88 -12.58 4.99
C ILE A 318 -7.03 -11.30 5.82
N GLY A 319 -6.80 -11.39 7.15
CA GLY A 319 -7.04 -10.30 8.06
C GLY A 319 -8.52 -10.09 8.38
N LYS A 320 -8.83 -8.98 9.04
CA LYS A 320 -10.19 -8.71 9.51
C LYS A 320 -11.09 -8.21 8.37
N VAL A 321 -12.13 -9.01 8.05
CA VAL A 321 -13.17 -8.67 7.08
C VAL A 321 -14.49 -8.36 7.81
N GLU A 322 -15.11 -7.21 7.52
CA GLU A 322 -16.41 -6.85 8.13
C GLU A 322 -17.58 -7.57 7.46
N ARG A 323 -17.97 -8.70 8.03
CA ARG A 323 -19.11 -9.51 7.53
C ARG A 323 -20.45 -8.76 7.54
N ARG A 324 -20.63 -7.73 8.36
CA ARG A 324 -21.90 -6.96 8.44
C ARG A 324 -22.29 -6.30 7.11
N LEU A 325 -21.33 -5.96 6.27
CA LEU A 325 -21.59 -5.43 4.92
C LEU A 325 -22.17 -6.49 3.98
N LEU A 326 -21.85 -7.78 4.21
CA LEU A 326 -22.32 -8.91 3.41
C LEU A 326 -23.71 -9.40 3.84
N LEU A 327 -24.03 -9.35 5.13
CA LEU A 327 -25.28 -9.91 5.70
C LEU A 327 -26.50 -9.00 5.52
N ARG A 328 -26.34 -7.69 5.30
CA ARG A 328 -27.46 -6.79 4.95
C ARG A 328 -28.19 -7.16 3.66
N ARG A 329 -27.67 -8.08 2.88
CA ARG A 329 -28.36 -8.64 1.69
C ARG A 329 -29.50 -9.59 2.04
N LYS A 330 -29.55 -10.17 3.25
CA LYS A 330 -30.61 -11.14 3.67
C LYS A 330 -31.77 -10.52 4.44
N SER A 331 -31.62 -9.35 5.07
CA SER A 331 -32.70 -8.76 5.90
C SER A 331 -33.60 -7.77 5.15
N GLY A 332 -33.36 -7.51 3.88
CA GLY A 332 -34.20 -6.61 3.06
C GLY A 332 -35.43 -7.28 2.43
N ARG A 333 -35.78 -8.52 2.80
CA ARG A 333 -36.92 -9.27 2.20
C ARG A 333 -38.01 -9.73 3.16
N THR A 334 -38.01 -9.24 4.38
CA THR A 334 -39.12 -9.54 5.32
C THR A 334 -39.46 -8.29 6.12
N ASN A 335 -40.20 -7.37 5.56
CA ASN A 335 -41.18 -6.52 6.22
C ASN A 335 -41.97 -5.77 5.14
N SER A 336 -42.84 -6.53 4.47
CA SER A 336 -44.03 -6.01 3.79
C SER A 336 -45.15 -7.04 4.04
N LEU A 337 -45.76 -6.90 5.19
CA LEU A 337 -47.17 -7.26 5.45
C LEU A 337 -47.68 -6.33 6.53
#